data_5d9223261ce903f7d28ac17b2066128c
#
_entry.id   5d9223261ce903f7d28ac17b2066128c
#
_cell.length_a   1.000
_cell.length_b   1.000
_cell.length_c   1.000
_cell.angle_alpha   90.00
_cell.angle_beta   90.00
_cell.angle_gamma   90.00
#
_symmetry.space_group_name_H-M   'P 1'
#
loop_
_entity.id
_entity.type
_entity.pdbx_description
1 polymer ?
#
loop_
_entity_poly.entity_id
_entity_poly.type
_entity_poly.pdbx_seq_one_letter_code
_entity_poly.pdbx_strand_id
1 'polypeptide(L)'
;FALLLRRNQLERFEAYCLGADTDLGRFFKSIALSPAEQHALVRCTFRSVDALDENHSCKEIRPFIRNAANQVYIPGSSIKGALRTALLFSMIQQDDTKKPPLDWQKPRGAFEARYLHQLYPQIDRDTPQKDLLRGLSVSDSQVIADSAMCLSCKCDASVSGAVRKLPVCRECIAPGQLIHTTLTLDQSILRGRITKESLLRAIQTFAAYQQKTYAEHFTVPDHAHCQLAPATLFLGGGAGFFSKTLSYPYEGKQLALQHVSAF
;
A
#
# COMPACT_ATOMS: atom_id res chain seq x y z
N PHE A 1 26.91 2.49 -7.58
CA PHE A 1 27.74 1.46 -6.93
C PHE A 1 28.98 1.13 -7.77
N ALA A 2 28.81 0.59 -8.99
CA ALA A 2 29.94 0.20 -9.86
C ALA A 2 30.92 1.35 -10.16
N LEU A 3 30.44 2.58 -10.34
CA LEU A 3 31.27 3.75 -10.57
C LEU A 3 32.13 4.11 -9.33
N LEU A 4 31.51 4.10 -8.17
CA LEU A 4 32.20 4.41 -6.91
C LEU A 4 33.23 3.33 -6.56
N LEU A 5 32.90 2.08 -6.84
CA LEU A 5 33.80 0.94 -6.68
C LEU A 5 35.04 1.07 -7.59
N ARG A 6 34.83 1.36 -8.90
CA ARG A 6 35.91 1.58 -9.87
C ARG A 6 36.85 2.73 -9.47
N ARG A 7 36.32 3.76 -8.79
CA ARG A 7 37.10 4.90 -8.30
C ARG A 7 37.65 4.72 -6.89
N ASN A 8 37.43 3.54 -6.27
CA ASN A 8 37.82 3.26 -4.89
C ASN A 8 37.28 4.28 -3.88
N GLN A 9 36.03 4.72 -4.07
CA GLN A 9 35.35 5.74 -3.27
C GLN A 9 34.13 5.21 -2.52
N LEU A 10 33.88 3.89 -2.57
CA LEU A 10 32.68 3.32 -2.00
C LEU A 10 32.60 3.50 -0.49
N GLU A 11 33.69 3.18 0.23
CA GLU A 11 33.74 3.34 1.69
C GLU A 11 33.55 4.79 2.13
N ARG A 12 34.14 5.75 1.39
CA ARG A 12 33.92 7.17 1.65
C ARG A 12 32.48 7.59 1.42
N PHE A 13 31.83 7.04 0.38
CA PHE A 13 30.43 7.31 0.11
C PHE A 13 29.54 6.72 1.21
N GLU A 14 29.79 5.50 1.65
CA GLU A 14 29.07 4.86 2.76
C GLU A 14 29.23 5.66 4.06
N ALA A 15 30.46 6.06 4.39
CA ALA A 15 30.73 6.90 5.56
C ALA A 15 30.02 8.25 5.47
N TYR A 16 29.98 8.86 4.27
CA TYR A 16 29.25 10.09 4.02
C TYR A 16 27.74 9.91 4.22
N CYS A 17 27.14 8.84 3.68
CA CYS A 17 25.72 8.55 3.83
C CYS A 17 25.31 8.26 5.30
N LEU A 18 26.24 7.82 6.12
CA LEU A 18 26.02 7.58 7.55
C LEU A 18 26.29 8.82 8.41
N GLY A 19 26.90 9.86 7.84
CA GLY A 19 27.21 11.11 8.52
C GLY A 19 26.02 12.07 8.58
N ALA A 20 26.18 13.12 9.38
CA ALA A 20 25.18 14.19 9.54
C ALA A 20 25.09 15.15 8.32
N ASP A 21 26.13 15.20 7.49
CA ASP A 21 26.18 16.07 6.31
C ASP A 21 25.64 15.32 5.08
N THR A 22 24.49 15.74 4.59
CA THR A 22 23.79 15.12 3.45
C THR A 22 23.90 15.89 2.14
N ASP A 23 24.83 16.85 2.02
CA ASP A 23 25.06 17.57 0.76
C ASP A 23 25.87 16.74 -0.23
N LEU A 24 25.15 15.86 -0.98
CA LEU A 24 25.75 15.02 -2.04
C LEU A 24 26.56 15.83 -3.05
N GLY A 25 26.16 17.07 -3.35
CA GLY A 25 26.91 17.94 -4.26
C GLY A 25 28.31 18.27 -3.74
N ARG A 26 28.44 18.51 -2.44
CA ARG A 26 29.73 18.70 -1.77
C ARG A 26 30.57 17.43 -1.80
N PHE A 27 29.97 16.29 -1.50
CA PHE A 27 30.66 15.01 -1.57
C PHE A 27 31.17 14.71 -2.99
N PHE A 28 30.32 14.87 -4.01
CA PHE A 28 30.71 14.64 -5.40
C PHE A 28 31.85 15.54 -5.88
N LYS A 29 31.85 16.81 -5.45
CA LYS A 29 32.98 17.71 -5.69
C LYS A 29 34.25 17.21 -4.98
N SER A 30 34.15 16.69 -3.76
CA SER A 30 35.30 16.20 -2.99
C SER A 30 35.99 15.00 -3.62
N ILE A 31 35.29 14.22 -4.44
CA ILE A 31 35.81 13.06 -5.18
C ILE A 31 35.96 13.34 -6.68
N ALA A 32 35.86 14.61 -7.08
CA ALA A 32 36.05 15.09 -8.46
C ALA A 32 35.24 14.33 -9.53
N LEU A 33 33.95 14.09 -9.25
CA LEU A 33 33.05 13.51 -10.25
C LEU A 33 32.64 14.55 -11.29
N SER A 34 32.67 14.15 -12.56
CA SER A 34 32.09 14.96 -13.63
C SER A 34 30.57 15.07 -13.51
N PRO A 35 29.91 16.08 -14.10
CA PRO A 35 28.47 16.21 -14.10
C PRO A 35 27.72 14.96 -14.63
N ALA A 36 28.27 14.31 -15.66
CA ALA A 36 27.69 13.08 -16.21
C ALA A 36 27.76 11.90 -15.23
N GLU A 37 28.88 11.78 -14.51
CA GLU A 37 29.04 10.74 -13.47
C GLU A 37 28.14 11.02 -12.26
N GLN A 38 28.00 12.30 -11.86
CA GLN A 38 27.06 12.69 -10.80
C GLN A 38 25.63 12.31 -11.19
N HIS A 39 25.22 12.62 -12.41
CA HIS A 39 23.88 12.26 -12.91
C HIS A 39 23.67 10.74 -12.98
N ALA A 40 24.70 9.96 -13.28
CA ALA A 40 24.63 8.51 -13.28
C ALA A 40 24.50 7.88 -11.87
N LEU A 41 24.96 8.60 -10.82
CA LEU A 41 24.86 8.16 -9.43
C LEU A 41 23.53 8.55 -8.79
N VAL A 42 22.99 9.71 -9.16
CA VAL A 42 21.75 10.24 -8.62
C VAL A 42 20.58 9.74 -9.48
N ARG A 43 19.86 8.79 -8.96
CA ARG A 43 18.69 8.22 -9.66
C ARG A 43 17.50 9.18 -9.67
N CYS A 44 17.24 9.80 -8.55
CA CYS A 44 16.20 10.80 -8.34
C CYS A 44 16.51 11.60 -7.08
N THR A 45 15.98 12.82 -7.01
CA THR A 45 15.97 13.63 -5.81
C THR A 45 14.55 14.07 -5.51
N PHE A 46 14.11 13.91 -4.28
CA PHE A 46 12.81 14.36 -3.83
C PHE A 46 12.86 14.79 -2.36
N ARG A 47 11.84 15.54 -1.97
CA ARG A 47 11.75 16.13 -0.64
C ARG A 47 11.56 15.05 0.43
N SER A 48 12.28 15.16 1.55
CA SER A 48 11.93 14.45 2.78
C SER A 48 10.77 15.16 3.47
N VAL A 49 9.71 14.44 3.80
CA VAL A 49 8.53 14.99 4.48
C VAL A 49 8.71 14.96 5.99
N ASP A 50 9.27 13.86 6.50
CA ASP A 50 9.57 13.73 7.92
C ASP A 50 11.06 13.74 8.13
N ALA A 51 11.52 14.58 9.06
CA ALA A 51 12.89 14.50 9.50
C ALA A 51 13.24 13.07 9.90
N LEU A 52 14.43 12.65 9.56
CA LEU A 52 15.04 11.45 10.12
C LEU A 52 14.90 11.49 11.66
N ASP A 53 15.06 10.36 12.34
CA ASP A 53 15.04 10.33 13.79
C ASP A 53 16.01 11.38 14.38
N GLU A 54 15.95 11.61 15.70
CA GLU A 54 16.81 12.59 16.38
C GLU A 54 18.31 12.36 16.13
N ASN A 55 18.68 11.13 15.76
CA ASN A 55 20.05 10.73 15.41
C ASN A 55 20.33 10.79 13.90
N HIS A 56 19.40 11.31 13.08
CA HIS A 56 19.50 11.36 11.62
C HIS A 56 19.85 10.02 10.96
N SER A 57 19.47 8.89 11.57
CA SER A 57 19.80 7.56 11.08
C SER A 57 18.69 7.00 10.19
N CYS A 58 19.05 6.62 8.96
CA CYS A 58 18.21 5.82 8.09
C CYS A 58 19.00 4.57 7.71
N LYS A 59 18.57 3.40 8.21
CA LYS A 59 19.24 2.12 7.94
C LYS A 59 18.73 1.45 6.68
N GLU A 60 17.50 1.75 6.29
CA GLU A 60 16.85 1.12 5.14
C GLU A 60 15.95 2.12 4.43
N ILE A 61 16.07 2.22 3.11
CA ILE A 61 15.15 2.95 2.26
C ILE A 61 14.41 1.93 1.39
N ARG A 62 13.10 1.85 1.53
CA ARG A 62 12.25 1.00 0.70
C ARG A 62 11.79 1.77 -0.52
N PRO A 63 12.26 1.41 -1.72
CA PRO A 63 11.91 2.13 -2.94
C PRO A 63 10.44 1.92 -3.31
N PHE A 64 9.90 2.89 -4.03
CA PHE A 64 8.61 2.74 -4.70
C PHE A 64 8.76 1.88 -5.96
N ILE A 65 7.68 1.24 -6.39
CA ILE A 65 7.70 0.44 -7.61
C ILE A 65 7.93 1.33 -8.83
N ARG A 66 8.75 0.83 -9.77
CA ARG A 66 9.11 1.51 -11.01
C ARG A 66 8.99 0.54 -12.18
N ASN A 67 8.65 1.08 -13.34
CA ASN A 67 8.63 0.32 -14.59
C ASN A 67 10.06 0.11 -15.16
N ALA A 68 10.17 -0.58 -16.29
CA ALA A 68 11.44 -0.83 -16.94
C ALA A 68 12.20 0.44 -17.37
N ALA A 69 11.50 1.55 -17.59
CA ALA A 69 12.07 2.87 -17.86
C ALA A 69 12.42 3.65 -16.58
N ASN A 70 12.39 3.01 -15.41
CA ASN A 70 12.68 3.61 -14.10
C ASN A 70 11.67 4.69 -13.67
N GLN A 71 10.45 4.67 -14.19
CA GLN A 71 9.42 5.64 -13.88
C GLN A 71 8.48 5.10 -12.80
N VAL A 72 8.10 5.95 -11.87
CA VAL A 72 7.18 5.62 -10.77
C VAL A 72 5.75 5.49 -11.29
N TYR A 73 5.03 4.49 -10.83
CA TYR A 73 3.61 4.30 -11.15
C TYR A 73 2.92 3.46 -10.07
N ILE A 74 1.60 3.48 -10.01
CA ILE A 74 0.82 2.55 -9.18
C ILE A 74 0.31 1.42 -10.06
N PRO A 75 0.70 0.15 -9.78
CA PRO A 75 0.18 -0.98 -10.52
C PRO A 75 -1.33 -1.10 -10.40
N GLY A 76 -2.02 -1.31 -11.52
CA GLY A 76 -3.46 -1.56 -11.54
C GLY A 76 -3.86 -2.78 -10.71
N SER A 77 -2.98 -3.78 -10.60
CA SER A 77 -3.17 -4.94 -9.72
C SER A 77 -3.24 -4.55 -8.25
N SER A 78 -2.48 -3.54 -7.80
CA SER A 78 -2.54 -3.04 -6.42
C SER A 78 -3.87 -2.35 -6.13
N ILE A 79 -4.35 -1.53 -7.07
CA ILE A 79 -5.67 -0.86 -6.97
C ILE A 79 -6.78 -1.91 -7.01
N LYS A 80 -6.71 -2.86 -7.94
CA LYS A 80 -7.68 -3.96 -8.05
C LYS A 80 -7.73 -4.80 -6.77
N GLY A 81 -6.58 -5.05 -6.13
CA GLY A 81 -6.51 -5.74 -4.84
C GLY A 81 -7.24 -5.01 -3.72
N ALA A 82 -7.11 -3.68 -3.63
CA ALA A 82 -7.84 -2.87 -2.66
C ALA A 82 -9.35 -2.84 -2.95
N LEU A 83 -9.74 -2.72 -4.22
CA LEU A 83 -11.14 -2.81 -4.64
C LEU A 83 -11.75 -4.18 -4.35
N ARG A 84 -10.99 -5.27 -4.55
CA ARG A 84 -11.39 -6.63 -4.15
C ARG A 84 -11.73 -6.70 -2.67
N THR A 85 -10.89 -6.14 -1.81
CA THR A 85 -11.11 -6.13 -0.36
C THR A 85 -12.39 -5.38 0.02
N ALA A 86 -12.61 -4.20 -0.57
CA ALA A 86 -13.82 -3.41 -0.33
C ALA A 86 -15.10 -4.13 -0.81
N LEU A 87 -15.05 -4.76 -1.99
CA LEU A 87 -16.18 -5.54 -2.52
C LEU A 87 -16.50 -6.75 -1.64
N LEU A 88 -15.48 -7.51 -1.25
CA LEU A 88 -15.64 -8.65 -0.34
C LEU A 88 -16.25 -8.22 0.99
N PHE A 89 -15.77 -7.11 1.57
CA PHE A 89 -16.35 -6.54 2.77
C PHE A 89 -17.85 -6.27 2.59
N SER A 90 -18.23 -5.60 1.51
CA SER A 90 -19.63 -5.28 1.22
C SER A 90 -20.48 -6.54 1.07
N MET A 91 -19.98 -7.57 0.39
CA MET A 91 -20.67 -8.85 0.21
C MET A 91 -20.82 -9.60 1.53
N ILE A 92 -19.79 -9.59 2.38
CA ILE A 92 -19.82 -10.20 3.72
C ILE A 92 -20.86 -9.51 4.61
N GLN A 93 -20.97 -8.18 4.54
CA GLN A 93 -21.95 -7.42 5.32
C GLN A 93 -23.40 -7.66 4.86
N GLN A 94 -23.61 -7.98 3.60
CA GLN A 94 -24.92 -8.29 3.02
C GLN A 94 -25.32 -9.76 3.16
N ASP A 95 -24.41 -10.60 3.62
CA ASP A 95 -24.65 -12.05 3.80
C ASP A 95 -25.28 -12.30 5.18
N ASP A 96 -26.59 -12.44 5.23
CA ASP A 96 -27.36 -12.76 6.44
C ASP A 96 -27.34 -14.24 6.80
N THR A 97 -26.67 -15.07 5.98
CA THR A 97 -26.59 -16.52 6.23
C THR A 97 -25.59 -16.85 7.33
N LYS A 98 -25.76 -18.00 8.00
CA LYS A 98 -24.75 -18.48 8.94
C LYS A 98 -23.44 -18.74 8.23
N LYS A 99 -22.43 -17.92 8.55
CA LYS A 99 -21.09 -18.04 7.95
C LYS A 99 -20.37 -19.23 8.58
N PRO A 100 -19.79 -20.15 7.77
CA PRO A 100 -18.91 -21.17 8.32
C PRO A 100 -17.68 -20.51 8.96
N PRO A 101 -17.13 -21.09 10.03
CA PRO A 101 -15.90 -20.56 10.62
C PRO A 101 -14.77 -20.53 9.60
N LEU A 102 -13.89 -19.53 9.70
CA LEU A 102 -12.68 -19.47 8.87
C LEU A 102 -11.77 -20.66 9.21
N ASP A 103 -11.41 -21.40 8.20
CA ASP A 103 -10.40 -22.44 8.32
C ASP A 103 -9.03 -21.80 8.02
N TRP A 104 -8.31 -21.44 9.07
CA TRP A 104 -7.00 -20.78 8.98
C TRP A 104 -5.90 -21.66 8.41
N GLN A 105 -6.14 -22.95 8.29
CA GLN A 105 -5.23 -23.91 7.66
C GLN A 105 -5.42 -23.99 6.16
N LYS A 106 -6.59 -23.58 5.66
CA LYS A 106 -6.87 -23.56 4.21
C LYS A 106 -6.30 -22.30 3.55
N PRO A 107 -5.95 -22.38 2.26
CA PRO A 107 -5.57 -21.21 1.48
C PRO A 107 -6.62 -20.10 1.61
N ARG A 108 -6.18 -18.87 1.78
CA ARG A 108 -7.05 -17.68 1.98
C ARG A 108 -8.11 -17.49 0.89
N GLY A 109 -7.90 -18.06 -0.31
CA GLY A 109 -8.86 -17.99 -1.40
C GLY A 109 -10.15 -18.79 -1.19
N ALA A 110 -10.17 -19.74 -0.27
CA ALA A 110 -11.33 -20.65 -0.12
C ALA A 110 -12.59 -19.91 0.38
N PHE A 111 -12.47 -18.98 1.34
CA PHE A 111 -13.62 -18.21 1.79
C PHE A 111 -14.03 -17.12 0.81
N GLU A 112 -13.07 -16.52 0.11
CA GLU A 112 -13.33 -15.48 -0.88
C GLU A 112 -14.10 -16.02 -2.08
N ALA A 113 -13.84 -17.28 -2.45
CA ALA A 113 -14.53 -17.98 -3.50
C ALA A 113 -16.04 -18.03 -3.27
N ARG A 114 -16.50 -18.17 -2.03
CA ARG A 114 -17.92 -18.11 -1.65
C ARG A 114 -18.61 -16.86 -2.17
N TYR A 115 -17.93 -15.72 -2.14
CA TYR A 115 -18.48 -14.42 -2.52
C TYR A 115 -18.16 -14.03 -3.96
N LEU A 116 -17.00 -14.40 -4.46
CA LEU A 116 -16.53 -13.93 -5.77
C LEU A 116 -16.76 -14.94 -6.90
N HIS A 117 -16.81 -16.25 -6.61
CA HIS A 117 -16.96 -17.27 -7.65
C HIS A 117 -18.44 -17.47 -8.05
N GLN A 118 -19.05 -16.45 -8.61
CA GLN A 118 -20.47 -16.42 -9.00
C GLN A 118 -20.70 -16.53 -10.51
N LEU A 119 -19.63 -16.50 -11.31
CA LEU A 119 -19.73 -16.73 -12.75
C LEU A 119 -19.83 -18.24 -13.04
N TYR A 120 -20.52 -18.59 -14.12
CA TYR A 120 -20.60 -19.96 -14.62
C TYR A 120 -20.96 -21.01 -13.55
N PRO A 121 -22.18 -20.93 -12.96
CA PRO A 121 -22.59 -21.83 -11.89
C PRO A 121 -22.59 -23.31 -12.31
N GLN A 122 -22.65 -23.58 -13.62
CA GLN A 122 -22.59 -24.93 -14.20
C GLN A 122 -21.19 -25.60 -14.08
N ILE A 123 -20.16 -24.86 -13.70
CA ILE A 123 -18.83 -25.44 -13.48
C ILE A 123 -18.75 -25.90 -12.02
N ASP A 124 -18.68 -27.19 -11.78
CA ASP A 124 -18.64 -27.76 -10.43
C ASP A 124 -17.35 -27.46 -9.69
N ARG A 125 -16.25 -27.30 -10.42
CA ARG A 125 -14.95 -27.00 -9.83
C ARG A 125 -14.84 -25.52 -9.47
N ASP A 126 -14.22 -25.27 -8.32
CA ASP A 126 -13.85 -23.91 -7.92
C ASP A 126 -12.62 -23.47 -8.72
N THR A 127 -12.84 -22.60 -9.69
CA THR A 127 -11.82 -22.17 -10.64
C THR A 127 -11.79 -20.63 -10.75
N PRO A 128 -10.65 -20.04 -11.09
CA PRO A 128 -10.56 -18.59 -11.34
C PRO A 128 -11.50 -18.08 -12.43
N GLN A 129 -12.01 -18.97 -13.28
CA GLN A 129 -12.99 -18.62 -14.34
C GLN A 129 -14.31 -18.13 -13.74
N LYS A 130 -14.65 -18.56 -12.53
CA LYS A 130 -15.87 -18.18 -11.82
C LYS A 130 -15.77 -16.82 -11.12
N ASP A 131 -14.58 -16.26 -11.01
CA ASP A 131 -14.34 -15.01 -10.28
C ASP A 131 -14.98 -13.82 -11.00
N LEU A 132 -15.87 -13.11 -10.29
CA LEU A 132 -16.52 -11.87 -10.75
C LEU A 132 -15.52 -10.81 -11.16
N LEU A 133 -14.36 -10.76 -10.50
CA LEU A 133 -13.33 -9.74 -10.78
C LEU A 133 -12.67 -9.90 -12.16
N ARG A 134 -12.99 -10.94 -12.92
CA ARG A 134 -12.63 -11.02 -14.34
C ARG A 134 -13.27 -9.91 -15.15
N GLY A 135 -14.48 -9.49 -14.78
CA GLY A 135 -15.15 -8.37 -15.41
C GLY A 135 -14.70 -6.98 -14.91
N LEU A 136 -13.77 -6.94 -13.96
CA LEU A 136 -13.17 -5.70 -13.46
C LEU A 136 -11.72 -5.62 -13.92
N SER A 137 -11.39 -4.64 -14.76
CA SER A 137 -10.04 -4.34 -15.18
C SER A 137 -9.60 -2.97 -14.63
N VAL A 138 -8.36 -2.89 -14.20
CA VAL A 138 -7.76 -1.64 -13.71
C VAL A 138 -6.41 -1.48 -14.41
N SER A 139 -6.22 -0.36 -15.11
CA SER A 139 -4.94 -0.05 -15.73
C SER A 139 -3.91 0.35 -14.67
N ASP A 140 -2.64 0.22 -15.00
CA ASP A 140 -1.59 0.92 -14.27
C ASP A 140 -1.90 2.42 -14.29
N SER A 141 -1.44 3.14 -13.29
CA SER A 141 -1.58 4.59 -13.26
C SER A 141 -0.72 5.23 -14.36
N GLN A 142 -1.03 6.49 -14.67
CA GLN A 142 -0.07 7.33 -15.35
C GLN A 142 1.25 7.40 -14.56
N VAL A 143 2.33 7.68 -15.29
CA VAL A 143 3.65 7.90 -14.68
C VAL A 143 3.58 9.08 -13.71
N ILE A 144 4.15 8.87 -12.54
CA ILE A 144 4.23 9.86 -11.47
C ILE A 144 5.61 10.52 -11.55
N ALA A 145 5.64 11.83 -11.63
CA ALA A 145 6.89 12.57 -11.69
C ALA A 145 7.68 12.43 -10.39
N ASP A 146 9.00 12.38 -10.46
CA ASP A 146 9.86 12.31 -9.27
C ASP A 146 9.64 13.51 -8.33
N SER A 147 9.27 14.68 -8.87
CA SER A 147 8.89 15.86 -8.08
C SER A 147 7.64 15.69 -7.22
N ALA A 148 6.79 14.70 -7.54
CA ALA A 148 5.62 14.32 -6.78
C ALA A 148 5.91 13.24 -5.73
N MET A 149 7.17 12.85 -5.58
CA MET A 149 7.61 11.86 -4.61
C MET A 149 8.22 12.51 -3.37
N CYS A 150 8.17 11.79 -2.27
CA CYS A 150 8.83 12.16 -1.02
C CYS A 150 9.40 10.93 -0.31
N LEU A 151 10.32 11.18 0.62
CA LEU A 151 10.83 10.17 1.53
C LEU A 151 10.14 10.35 2.88
N SER A 152 9.50 9.30 3.38
CA SER A 152 8.81 9.31 4.67
C SER A 152 9.37 8.23 5.59
N CYS A 153 9.62 8.55 6.86
CA CYS A 153 10.08 7.61 7.85
C CYS A 153 8.91 6.84 8.46
N LYS A 154 9.13 5.56 8.72
CA LYS A 154 8.16 4.73 9.41
C LYS A 154 8.08 5.11 10.89
N CYS A 155 6.87 5.33 11.37
CA CYS A 155 6.58 5.48 12.79
C CYS A 155 5.68 4.34 13.26
N ASP A 156 5.97 3.80 14.43
CA ASP A 156 5.04 2.94 15.15
C ASP A 156 4.35 3.75 16.24
N ALA A 157 3.02 3.79 16.19
CA ALA A 157 2.19 4.44 17.20
C ALA A 157 1.50 3.37 18.04
N SER A 158 1.59 3.48 19.37
CA SER A 158 0.85 2.63 20.29
C SER A 158 -0.56 3.17 20.54
N VAL A 159 -1.45 2.32 21.02
CA VAL A 159 -2.81 2.73 21.43
C VAL A 159 -2.77 3.77 22.59
N SER A 160 -1.70 3.76 23.40
CA SER A 160 -1.46 4.74 24.46
C SER A 160 -0.94 6.10 23.98
N GLY A 161 -0.78 6.29 22.66
CA GLY A 161 -0.30 7.53 22.07
C GLY A 161 1.22 7.66 21.99
N ALA A 162 2.00 6.69 22.47
CA ALA A 162 3.46 6.71 22.31
C ALA A 162 3.83 6.49 20.84
N VAL A 163 4.64 7.38 20.28
CA VAL A 163 5.14 7.31 18.89
C VAL A 163 6.63 7.02 18.91
N ARG A 164 7.04 5.99 18.17
CA ARG A 164 8.45 5.64 17.97
C ARG A 164 8.79 5.69 16.49
N LYS A 165 9.71 6.55 16.10
CA LYS A 165 10.28 6.55 14.76
C LYS A 165 11.22 5.34 14.59
N LEU A 166 11.12 4.69 13.45
CA LEU A 166 11.99 3.57 13.08
C LEU A 166 13.00 4.04 12.04
N PRO A 167 14.22 3.49 12.04
CA PRO A 167 15.27 3.87 11.08
C PRO A 167 15.00 3.25 9.69
N VAL A 168 13.76 3.28 9.25
CA VAL A 168 13.29 2.74 7.97
C VAL A 168 12.49 3.83 7.27
N CYS A 169 12.96 4.25 6.12
CA CYS A 169 12.27 5.21 5.27
C CYS A 169 11.64 4.51 4.05
N ARG A 170 10.66 5.17 3.45
CA ARG A 170 9.98 4.71 2.23
C ARG A 170 9.89 5.83 1.23
N GLU A 171 10.11 5.51 -0.03
CA GLU A 171 9.66 6.38 -1.11
C GLU A 171 8.12 6.35 -1.13
N CYS A 172 7.52 7.52 -1.05
CA CYS A 172 6.08 7.71 -1.02
C CYS A 172 5.66 8.75 -2.05
N ILE A 173 4.41 8.71 -2.46
CA ILE A 173 3.80 9.80 -3.21
C ILE A 173 3.50 10.93 -2.21
N ALA A 174 3.90 12.14 -2.53
CA ALA A 174 3.64 13.31 -1.69
C ALA A 174 2.12 13.54 -1.55
N PRO A 175 1.66 14.02 -0.39
CA PRO A 175 0.24 14.33 -0.19
C PRO A 175 -0.29 15.32 -1.22
N GLY A 176 -1.57 15.19 -1.59
CA GLY A 176 -2.26 16.08 -2.51
C GLY A 176 -2.03 15.80 -3.99
N GLN A 177 -1.29 14.74 -4.35
CA GLN A 177 -1.09 14.37 -5.75
C GLN A 177 -2.33 13.73 -6.37
N LEU A 178 -2.67 14.15 -7.59
CA LEU A 178 -3.72 13.53 -8.39
C LEU A 178 -3.13 12.39 -9.21
N ILE A 179 -3.68 11.19 -9.03
CA ILE A 179 -3.24 9.99 -9.74
C ILE A 179 -4.38 9.50 -10.64
N HIS A 180 -4.08 9.35 -11.92
CA HIS A 180 -5.05 8.90 -12.90
C HIS A 180 -4.84 7.42 -13.24
N THR A 181 -5.92 6.67 -13.21
CA THR A 181 -6.01 5.27 -13.66
C THR A 181 -7.34 5.05 -14.34
N THR A 182 -7.42 4.07 -15.21
CA THR A 182 -8.68 3.69 -15.87
C THR A 182 -9.21 2.41 -15.24
N LEU A 183 -10.49 2.44 -14.91
CA LEU A 183 -11.22 1.29 -14.40
C LEU A 183 -12.32 0.93 -15.42
N THR A 184 -12.34 -0.33 -15.83
CA THR A 184 -13.32 -0.85 -16.78
C THR A 184 -14.16 -1.94 -16.12
N LEU A 185 -15.49 -1.79 -16.24
CA LEU A 185 -16.47 -2.78 -15.80
C LEU A 185 -17.09 -3.41 -17.05
N ASP A 186 -16.69 -4.65 -17.36
CA ASP A 186 -17.24 -5.41 -18.47
C ASP A 186 -18.59 -6.01 -18.08
N GLN A 187 -19.67 -5.35 -18.49
CA GLN A 187 -21.02 -5.79 -18.16
C GLN A 187 -21.45 -7.05 -18.91
N SER A 188 -20.77 -7.43 -19.98
CA SER A 188 -21.00 -8.73 -20.62
C SER A 188 -20.65 -9.91 -19.69
N ILE A 189 -19.63 -9.69 -18.83
CA ILE A 189 -19.20 -10.64 -17.79
C ILE A 189 -19.96 -10.41 -16.48
N LEU A 190 -20.00 -9.17 -16.01
CA LEU A 190 -20.56 -8.81 -14.70
C LEU A 190 -22.08 -8.95 -14.62
N ARG A 191 -22.77 -8.73 -15.73
CA ARG A 191 -24.26 -8.85 -15.83
C ARG A 191 -24.97 -8.06 -14.72
N GLY A 192 -24.50 -6.85 -14.44
CA GLY A 192 -25.08 -5.96 -13.43
C GLY A 192 -24.72 -6.30 -11.97
N ARG A 193 -23.96 -7.37 -11.69
CA ARG A 193 -23.57 -7.72 -10.31
C ARG A 193 -22.64 -6.72 -9.66
N ILE A 194 -21.76 -6.11 -10.46
CA ILE A 194 -20.92 -5.00 -10.03
C ILE A 194 -21.16 -3.83 -10.98
N THR A 195 -21.64 -2.73 -10.43
CA THR A 195 -21.82 -1.46 -11.12
C THR A 195 -20.89 -0.41 -10.52
N LYS A 196 -20.76 0.74 -11.19
CA LYS A 196 -19.99 1.87 -10.66
C LYS A 196 -20.49 2.29 -9.27
N GLU A 197 -21.81 2.36 -9.11
CA GLU A 197 -22.46 2.78 -7.87
C GLU A 197 -22.25 1.77 -6.75
N SER A 198 -22.38 0.47 -7.04
CA SER A 198 -22.13 -0.59 -6.05
C SER A 198 -20.66 -0.66 -5.62
N LEU A 199 -19.75 -0.44 -6.57
CA LEU A 199 -18.32 -0.38 -6.27
C LEU A 199 -17.97 0.82 -5.39
N LEU A 200 -18.47 2.01 -5.72
CA LEU A 200 -18.26 3.20 -4.91
C LEU A 200 -18.83 3.04 -3.49
N ARG A 201 -20.04 2.48 -3.40
CA ARG A 201 -20.67 2.19 -2.09
C ARG A 201 -19.83 1.20 -1.28
N ALA A 202 -19.27 0.17 -1.91
CA ALA A 202 -18.41 -0.79 -1.23
C ALA A 202 -17.15 -0.11 -0.64
N ILE A 203 -16.51 0.79 -1.42
CA ILE A 203 -15.36 1.58 -0.96
C ILE A 203 -15.76 2.45 0.23
N GLN A 204 -16.86 3.17 0.13
CA GLN A 204 -17.34 4.07 1.19
C GLN A 204 -17.68 3.31 2.48
N THR A 205 -18.38 2.20 2.36
CA THR A 205 -18.77 1.37 3.50
C THR A 205 -17.55 0.76 4.19
N PHE A 206 -16.56 0.32 3.41
CA PHE A 206 -15.33 -0.22 3.98
C PHE A 206 -14.49 0.86 4.66
N ALA A 207 -14.36 2.05 4.05
CA ALA A 207 -13.67 3.18 4.66
C ALA A 207 -14.32 3.60 5.99
N ALA A 208 -15.64 3.70 6.03
CA ALA A 208 -16.38 4.02 7.27
C ALA A 208 -16.18 2.95 8.36
N TYR A 209 -16.16 1.67 7.97
CA TYR A 209 -15.86 0.57 8.89
C TYR A 209 -14.45 0.68 9.46
N GLN A 210 -13.46 0.96 8.62
CA GLN A 210 -12.07 1.12 9.05
C GLN A 210 -11.90 2.32 9.98
N GLN A 211 -12.55 3.44 9.67
CA GLN A 211 -12.57 4.62 10.54
C GLN A 211 -13.07 4.26 11.93
N LYS A 212 -14.26 3.68 12.02
CA LYS A 212 -14.91 3.34 13.29
C LYS A 212 -14.19 2.24 14.08
N THR A 213 -13.66 1.24 13.39
CA THR A 213 -13.12 0.04 14.05
C THR A 213 -11.68 0.21 14.49
N TYR A 214 -10.92 1.03 13.77
CA TYR A 214 -9.48 1.17 14.00
C TYR A 214 -9.03 2.60 14.23
N ALA A 215 -9.29 3.51 13.28
CA ALA A 215 -8.70 4.83 13.32
C ALA A 215 -9.12 5.64 14.57
N GLU A 216 -10.37 5.50 15.02
CA GLU A 216 -10.88 6.17 16.22
C GLU A 216 -10.27 5.66 17.53
N HIS A 217 -9.62 4.49 17.51
CA HIS A 217 -8.99 3.91 18.70
C HIS A 217 -7.54 4.31 18.90
N PHE A 218 -6.94 4.96 17.90
CA PHE A 218 -5.58 5.45 18.00
C PHE A 218 -5.57 6.94 18.30
N THR A 219 -5.22 7.30 19.53
CA THR A 219 -4.92 8.68 19.90
C THR A 219 -3.48 8.98 19.51
N VAL A 220 -3.28 9.58 18.36
CA VAL A 220 -1.95 10.04 17.97
C VAL A 220 -1.85 11.54 18.23
N PRO A 221 -0.81 12.02 18.95
CA PRO A 221 -0.63 13.45 19.17
C PRO A 221 -0.55 14.20 17.84
N ASP A 222 -1.28 15.29 17.75
CA ASP A 222 -1.24 16.38 16.78
C ASP A 222 -1.39 16.14 15.27
N HIS A 223 -1.16 14.94 14.73
CA HIS A 223 -1.12 14.76 13.27
C HIS A 223 -1.96 13.63 12.69
N ALA A 224 -2.64 12.85 13.48
CA ALA A 224 -3.24 11.61 12.99
C ALA A 224 -4.71 11.36 13.34
N HIS A 225 -5.48 12.37 13.62
CA HIS A 225 -6.92 12.27 13.39
C HIS A 225 -7.15 12.36 11.88
N CYS A 226 -6.64 11.36 11.17
CA CYS A 226 -6.93 11.19 9.77
C CYS A 226 -8.42 10.80 9.67
N GLN A 227 -9.29 11.80 9.59
CA GLN A 227 -10.64 11.53 9.13
C GLN A 227 -10.50 11.00 7.71
N LEU A 228 -10.80 9.72 7.54
CA LEU A 228 -10.79 9.12 6.21
C LEU A 228 -11.84 9.81 5.37
N ALA A 229 -11.46 10.22 4.17
CA ALA A 229 -12.44 10.67 3.19
C ALA A 229 -13.46 9.55 2.92
N PRO A 230 -14.72 9.88 2.57
CA PRO A 230 -15.76 8.87 2.39
C PRO A 230 -15.42 7.73 1.43
N ALA A 231 -14.55 7.97 0.45
CA ALA A 231 -14.12 6.96 -0.51
C ALA A 231 -12.59 6.75 -0.44
N THR A 232 -12.11 6.20 0.67
CA THR A 232 -10.70 5.94 0.91
C THR A 232 -10.33 4.50 0.60
N LEU A 233 -9.21 4.32 -0.10
CA LEU A 233 -8.54 3.04 -0.29
C LEU A 233 -7.10 3.14 0.22
N PHE A 234 -6.65 2.10 0.91
CA PHE A 234 -5.26 1.99 1.35
C PHE A 234 -4.45 1.16 0.37
N LEU A 235 -3.39 1.73 -0.16
CA LEU A 235 -2.51 1.08 -1.13
C LEU A 235 -1.08 0.94 -0.59
N GLY A 236 -0.39 -0.06 -1.09
CA GLY A 236 1.03 -0.23 -0.85
C GLY A 236 1.42 -0.89 0.47
N GLY A 237 2.72 -0.91 0.70
CA GLY A 237 3.32 -1.44 1.92
C GLY A 237 3.17 -0.47 3.09
N GLY A 238 2.92 -0.98 4.30
CA GLY A 238 2.78 -0.14 5.49
C GLY A 238 1.36 0.33 5.78
N ALA A 239 0.40 0.03 4.91
CA ALA A 239 -1.02 0.32 5.15
C ALA A 239 -1.61 -0.42 6.37
N GLY A 240 -0.86 -1.36 6.94
CA GLY A 240 -1.24 -2.08 8.14
C GLY A 240 -2.16 -3.28 7.91
N PHE A 241 -2.34 -4.04 8.97
CA PHE A 241 -3.19 -5.23 8.96
C PHE A 241 -4.66 -4.90 8.67
N PHE A 242 -5.19 -3.87 9.32
CA PHE A 242 -6.59 -3.50 9.24
C PHE A 242 -7.05 -3.11 7.82
N SER A 243 -6.15 -2.57 7.01
CA SER A 243 -6.48 -2.13 5.65
C SER A 243 -6.72 -3.27 4.66
N LYS A 244 -6.36 -4.49 5.04
CA LYS A 244 -6.39 -5.67 4.17
C LYS A 244 -7.11 -6.87 4.76
N THR A 245 -7.46 -6.82 6.06
CA THR A 245 -8.10 -7.96 6.73
C THR A 245 -9.61 -7.90 6.60
N LEU A 246 -10.19 -9.08 6.41
CA LEU A 246 -11.64 -9.31 6.39
C LEU A 246 -12.08 -10.25 7.53
N SER A 247 -11.14 -10.73 8.35
CA SER A 247 -11.46 -11.65 9.44
C SER A 247 -12.41 -11.04 10.46
N TYR A 248 -12.19 -9.78 10.86
CA TYR A 248 -13.07 -9.11 11.84
C TYR A 248 -14.51 -8.94 11.34
N PRO A 249 -14.77 -8.45 10.11
CA PRO A 249 -16.13 -8.38 9.60
C PRO A 249 -16.74 -9.75 9.32
N TYR A 250 -15.94 -10.78 9.11
CA TYR A 250 -16.42 -12.13 8.82
C TYR A 250 -16.76 -12.93 10.08
N GLU A 251 -15.87 -13.00 11.07
CA GLU A 251 -15.99 -13.80 12.29
C GLU A 251 -16.40 -13.00 13.53
N GLY A 252 -16.28 -11.67 13.48
CA GLY A 252 -16.37 -10.82 14.64
C GLY A 252 -15.00 -10.61 15.32
N LYS A 253 -14.87 -9.45 15.99
CA LYS A 253 -13.59 -8.98 16.55
C LYS A 253 -12.99 -9.96 17.58
N GLN A 254 -13.81 -10.53 18.47
CA GLN A 254 -13.31 -11.38 19.54
C GLN A 254 -12.70 -12.68 19.01
N LEU A 255 -13.40 -13.38 18.11
CA LEU A 255 -12.94 -14.63 17.55
C LEU A 255 -11.70 -14.43 16.67
N ALA A 256 -11.71 -13.38 15.84
CA ALA A 256 -10.57 -13.05 15.01
C ALA A 256 -9.32 -12.69 15.82
N LEU A 257 -9.47 -11.99 16.97
CA LEU A 257 -8.35 -11.70 17.86
C LEU A 257 -7.79 -12.96 18.53
N GLN A 258 -8.64 -13.91 18.90
CA GLN A 258 -8.19 -15.21 19.42
C GLN A 258 -7.34 -15.96 18.40
N HIS A 259 -7.77 -15.98 17.15
CA HIS A 259 -7.01 -16.62 16.07
C HIS A 259 -5.67 -15.92 15.81
N VAL A 260 -5.64 -14.58 15.77
CA VAL A 260 -4.40 -13.83 15.55
C VAL A 260 -3.41 -13.98 16.71
N SER A 261 -3.91 -14.10 17.95
CA SER A 261 -3.04 -14.30 19.13
C SER A 261 -2.49 -15.72 19.26
N ALA A 262 -3.02 -16.67 18.50
CA ALA A 262 -2.55 -18.05 18.46
C ALA A 262 -1.40 -18.28 17.44
N PHE A 263 -1.07 -17.25 16.63
CA PHE A 263 0.06 -17.23 15.69
C PHE A 263 1.24 -16.42 16.26
#